data_f7f07f3f1094bf862f2f411ae0ba26db
#
_entry.id   f7f07f3f1094bf862f2f411ae0ba26db
#
_cell.length_a   1.000
_cell.length_b   1.000
_cell.length_c   1.000
_cell.angle_alpha   90.00
_cell.angle_beta   90.00
_cell.angle_gamma   90.00
#
_symmetry.space_group_name_H-M   'P 1'
#
loop_
_entity.id
_entity.type
_entity.pdbx_description
1 polymer ?
#
loop_
_entity_poly.entity_id
_entity_poly.type
_entity_poly.pdbx_seq_one_letter_code
_entity_poly.pdbx_strand_id
1 'polypeptide(L)'
;MKKTMFTVASVAILGLMLLTGCGKMADSNKVEAFPTKAEKDTVKVSDCNQFEDFFTPAFQLVWNDFTDKIVGKKVEFIGGNPKIADEFNKQRLTDKMLSEKDYYKTVAPQTVKTKKTIEKELKKKFKEKSQLLDRISWLKKDDGVHKILYCMFKKNVYFPKVFDKLPPAPFITQNTSKTYYEMFGVIKNQSKFSHQVVPVYYNGNDDYAVKLLTKSDDEIILLTTTSEEPVLEIWDKLYSDKLSKNEHLTFDKNSKLLVPFINFKKEINYNELTGKPLANSNTVIDTALEVIEFSLDNTGAKIKNEAMMGVRTTALRPHEPQRYYYFNKPFVLFIRSKNGSVPYFALKVKDPKYLQKG
;
A
#
# COMPACT_ATOMS: atom_id res chain seq x y z
N MET A 1 8.40 -43.72 -60.16
CA MET A 1 7.06 -43.83 -60.77
C MET A 1 6.08 -42.95 -60.01
N LYS A 2 5.40 -42.07 -60.81
CA LYS A 2 4.14 -41.34 -60.55
C LYS A 2 3.99 -40.57 -59.23
N LYS A 3 4.13 -39.20 -59.13
CA LYS A 3 3.24 -38.13 -59.56
C LYS A 3 1.78 -38.28 -59.07
N THR A 4 1.32 -37.42 -58.18
CA THR A 4 0.19 -36.55 -58.52
C THR A 4 0.13 -35.36 -57.54
N MET A 5 0.17 -34.17 -58.13
CA MET A 5 -0.26 -32.84 -57.64
C MET A 5 -1.78 -32.80 -57.55
N PHE A 6 -2.35 -32.05 -56.65
CA PHE A 6 -3.56 -31.27 -56.94
C PHE A 6 -3.52 -29.90 -56.18
N THR A 7 -3.78 -28.88 -57.00
CA THR A 7 -3.81 -27.45 -56.75
C THR A 7 -5.27 -26.99 -56.60
N VAL A 8 -5.42 -25.71 -56.20
CA VAL A 8 -6.58 -24.80 -56.48
C VAL A 8 -7.59 -24.73 -55.30
N ALA A 9 -8.10 -23.62 -54.85
CA ALA A 9 -8.23 -22.26 -55.42
C ALA A 9 -8.53 -21.22 -54.31
N SER A 10 -8.14 -20.00 -54.63
CA SER A 10 -8.50 -18.75 -54.01
C SER A 10 -9.96 -18.37 -54.23
N VAL A 11 -10.61 -17.68 -53.25
CA VAL A 11 -11.69 -16.76 -53.54
C VAL A 11 -11.48 -15.47 -52.72
N ALA A 12 -11.23 -14.40 -53.43
CA ALA A 12 -11.26 -13.03 -52.96
C ALA A 12 -12.70 -12.49 -53.16
N ILE A 13 -13.21 -11.81 -52.16
CA ILE A 13 -14.38 -10.92 -52.36
C ILE A 13 -13.99 -9.53 -51.87
N LEU A 14 -13.91 -8.65 -52.86
CA LEU A 14 -13.80 -7.19 -52.76
C LEU A 14 -15.22 -6.65 -52.49
N GLY A 15 -15.35 -5.78 -51.54
CA GLY A 15 -16.59 -4.98 -51.33
C GLY A 15 -16.21 -3.53 -51.02
N LEU A 16 -16.33 -2.71 -52.05
CA LEU A 16 -16.08 -1.26 -52.09
C LEU A 16 -17.41 -0.54 -51.85
N MET A 17 -17.49 0.45 -50.97
CA MET A 17 -18.41 1.61 -51.03
C MET A 17 -17.89 2.71 -50.09
N LEU A 18 -17.36 3.71 -50.62
CA LEU A 18 -17.71 5.08 -51.00
C LEU A 18 -18.25 5.99 -49.87
N LEU A 19 -17.39 6.90 -49.51
CA LEU A 19 -17.45 8.34 -49.29
C LEU A 19 -18.83 9.03 -49.09
N THR A 20 -18.94 9.74 -47.96
CA THR A 20 -19.29 11.17 -48.01
C THR A 20 -18.67 11.90 -46.82
N GLY A 21 -17.95 12.96 -47.11
CA GLY A 21 -17.28 13.81 -46.15
C GLY A 21 -18.20 14.92 -45.65
N CYS A 22 -17.85 15.43 -44.49
CA CYS A 22 -17.99 16.85 -44.17
C CYS A 22 -17.00 17.22 -43.07
N GLY A 23 -16.08 18.11 -43.40
CA GLY A 23 -15.07 18.61 -42.48
C GLY A 23 -15.64 19.59 -41.47
N LYS A 24 -15.02 19.61 -40.28
CA LYS A 24 -14.88 20.81 -39.44
C LYS A 24 -13.58 20.80 -38.68
N MET A 25 -13.01 21.96 -38.63
CA MET A 25 -11.69 22.41 -38.19
C MET A 25 -11.18 21.88 -36.89
N ALA A 26 -9.86 21.75 -36.85
CA ALA A 26 -9.00 21.52 -35.73
C ALA A 26 -9.22 22.54 -34.59
N ASP A 27 -9.28 22.05 -33.38
CA ASP A 27 -8.97 22.82 -32.20
C ASP A 27 -7.78 22.13 -31.47
N SER A 28 -6.63 22.77 -31.60
CA SER A 28 -5.36 22.38 -31.08
C SER A 28 -5.26 22.83 -29.64
N ASN A 29 -5.50 21.94 -28.70
CA ASN A 29 -4.95 21.97 -27.33
C ASN A 29 -5.30 20.67 -26.55
N LYS A 30 -4.87 19.51 -27.07
CA LYS A 30 -4.73 18.32 -26.25
C LYS A 30 -3.30 18.27 -25.73
N VAL A 31 -3.12 18.67 -24.50
CA VAL A 31 -1.94 18.24 -23.73
C VAL A 31 -2.07 16.74 -23.57
N GLU A 32 -1.30 15.99 -24.35
CA GLU A 32 -1.16 14.54 -24.20
C GLU A 32 -0.57 14.28 -22.80
N ALA A 33 -1.39 13.71 -21.92
CA ALA A 33 -0.91 13.10 -20.71
C ALA A 33 -0.04 11.91 -21.10
N PHE A 34 1.28 12.03 -20.93
CA PHE A 34 2.21 10.92 -21.10
C PHE A 34 1.74 9.74 -20.23
N PRO A 35 1.59 8.52 -20.76
CA PRO A 35 1.29 7.34 -19.98
C PRO A 35 2.46 7.11 -19.04
N THR A 36 2.24 7.30 -17.75
CA THR A 36 3.21 6.93 -16.74
C THR A 36 3.41 5.42 -16.81
N LYS A 37 4.64 4.99 -16.99
CA LYS A 37 5.10 3.59 -17.08
C LYS A 37 4.64 2.71 -15.92
N ALA A 38 4.06 3.31 -14.87
CA ALA A 38 3.57 2.67 -13.65
C ALA A 38 2.23 1.92 -13.80
N GLU A 39 1.44 2.15 -14.84
CA GLU A 39 0.12 1.50 -14.98
C GLU A 39 0.18 0.08 -15.55
N LYS A 40 1.30 -0.34 -16.15
CA LYS A 40 1.42 -1.65 -16.81
C LYS A 40 1.83 -2.81 -15.91
N ASP A 41 2.40 -2.56 -14.73
CA ASP A 41 3.03 -3.60 -13.90
C ASP A 41 2.38 -3.79 -12.51
N THR A 42 1.16 -3.29 -12.31
CA THR A 42 0.47 -3.46 -11.01
C THR A 42 -0.14 -4.85 -10.91
N VAL A 43 0.39 -5.70 -10.03
CA VAL A 43 -0.13 -7.05 -9.80
C VAL A 43 -1.46 -6.99 -9.07
N LYS A 44 -2.53 -7.54 -9.67
CA LYS A 44 -3.81 -7.77 -8.98
C LYS A 44 -3.66 -9.03 -8.12
N VAL A 45 -3.76 -8.89 -6.82
CA VAL A 45 -3.65 -10.00 -5.87
C VAL A 45 -5.04 -10.36 -5.37
N SER A 46 -5.49 -11.60 -5.67
CA SER A 46 -6.84 -12.08 -5.33
C SER A 46 -6.96 -12.74 -3.95
N ASP A 47 -5.90 -13.37 -3.43
CA ASP A 47 -5.99 -14.20 -2.22
C ASP A 47 -5.01 -13.75 -1.14
N CYS A 48 -5.52 -13.17 -0.06
CA CYS A 48 -4.80 -12.95 1.20
C CYS A 48 -5.78 -12.89 2.36
N ASN A 49 -5.39 -13.47 3.49
CA ASN A 49 -6.01 -13.22 4.79
C ASN A 49 -5.70 -11.76 5.20
N GLN A 50 -6.67 -10.88 5.02
CA GLN A 50 -6.50 -9.44 5.05
C GLN A 50 -5.91 -8.90 6.34
N PHE A 51 -6.32 -9.48 7.45
CA PHE A 51 -5.93 -9.04 8.77
C PHE A 51 -4.56 -9.57 9.21
N GLU A 52 -4.14 -10.70 8.61
CA GLU A 52 -2.84 -11.31 8.92
C GLU A 52 -1.70 -10.59 8.22
N ASP A 53 -1.95 -10.08 6.98
CA ASP A 53 -0.90 -9.53 6.13
C ASP A 53 -0.95 -8.00 5.98
N PHE A 54 -2.09 -7.34 6.23
CA PHE A 54 -2.26 -5.89 6.03
C PHE A 54 -2.88 -5.18 7.22
N PHE A 55 -2.48 -3.92 7.41
CA PHE A 55 -3.22 -2.93 8.18
C PHE A 55 -3.19 -1.60 7.43
N THR A 56 -4.37 -0.99 7.27
CA THR A 56 -4.54 0.26 6.51
C THR A 56 -5.44 1.23 7.25
N PRO A 57 -5.25 2.56 7.07
CA PRO A 57 -6.01 3.54 7.83
C PRO A 57 -7.44 3.74 7.32
N ALA A 58 -7.69 3.60 6.00
CA ALA A 58 -8.95 4.04 5.42
C ALA A 58 -10.15 3.25 5.95
N PHE A 59 -10.10 1.91 5.95
CA PHE A 59 -11.21 1.12 6.43
C PHE A 59 -11.37 1.19 7.97
N GLN A 60 -10.27 1.29 8.72
CA GLN A 60 -10.34 1.52 10.17
C GLN A 60 -11.07 2.84 10.49
N LEU A 61 -10.81 3.93 9.76
CA LEU A 61 -11.51 5.20 9.95
C LEU A 61 -12.99 5.13 9.57
N VAL A 62 -13.32 4.40 8.51
CA VAL A 62 -14.73 4.11 8.13
C VAL A 62 -15.42 3.34 9.23
N TRP A 63 -14.78 2.32 9.80
CA TRP A 63 -15.33 1.53 10.90
C TRP A 63 -15.53 2.34 12.17
N ASN A 64 -14.60 3.21 12.51
CA ASN A 64 -14.74 4.09 13.66
C ASN A 64 -15.96 5.03 13.48
N ASP A 65 -16.09 5.65 12.30
CA ASP A 65 -17.26 6.48 11.99
C ASP A 65 -18.58 5.67 12.00
N PHE A 66 -18.55 4.42 11.56
CA PHE A 66 -19.70 3.51 11.65
C PHE A 66 -20.09 3.24 13.09
N THR A 67 -19.12 2.87 13.92
CA THR A 67 -19.29 2.64 15.35
C THR A 67 -19.85 3.87 16.05
N ASP A 68 -19.23 5.04 15.85
CA ASP A 68 -19.52 6.24 16.63
C ASP A 68 -20.76 7.00 16.15
N LYS A 69 -21.00 7.06 14.83
CA LYS A 69 -22.02 7.93 14.22
C LYS A 69 -23.27 7.20 13.75
N ILE A 70 -23.19 5.89 13.52
CA ILE A 70 -24.32 5.10 13.02
C ILE A 70 -24.86 4.18 14.11
N VAL A 71 -23.99 3.35 14.71
CA VAL A 71 -24.39 2.37 15.74
C VAL A 71 -24.45 3.01 17.13
N GLY A 72 -23.56 3.97 17.41
CA GLY A 72 -23.44 4.69 18.70
C GLY A 72 -22.77 3.87 19.81
N LYS A 73 -22.28 2.67 19.52
CA LYS A 73 -21.58 1.77 20.43
C LYS A 73 -20.81 0.70 19.66
N LYS A 74 -20.06 -0.14 20.36
CA LYS A 74 -19.30 -1.24 19.76
C LYS A 74 -20.20 -2.10 18.86
N VAL A 75 -19.74 -2.39 17.65
CA VAL A 75 -20.48 -3.19 16.66
C VAL A 75 -20.51 -4.64 17.09
N GLU A 76 -21.71 -5.21 17.14
CA GLU A 76 -21.95 -6.61 17.48
C GLU A 76 -22.92 -7.23 16.49
N PHE A 77 -22.56 -8.40 15.94
CA PHE A 77 -23.38 -9.16 14.99
C PHE A 77 -24.22 -10.23 15.72
N ILE A 78 -25.44 -10.45 15.26
CA ILE A 78 -26.25 -11.58 15.73
C ILE A 78 -25.52 -12.89 15.34
N GLY A 79 -25.33 -13.77 16.33
CA GLY A 79 -24.59 -15.03 16.12
C GLY A 79 -23.08 -14.93 16.33
N GLY A 80 -22.58 -13.76 16.74
CA GLY A 80 -21.17 -13.52 17.05
C GLY A 80 -20.45 -12.72 15.97
N ASN A 81 -19.40 -12.02 16.38
CA ASN A 81 -18.62 -11.19 15.48
C ASN A 81 -17.70 -12.01 14.56
N PRO A 82 -17.60 -11.67 13.27
CA PRO A 82 -16.44 -12.05 12.48
C PRO A 82 -15.16 -11.53 13.13
N LYS A 83 -14.06 -12.32 13.07
CA LYS A 83 -12.76 -11.96 13.67
C LYS A 83 -12.31 -10.54 13.30
N ILE A 84 -12.52 -10.15 12.03
CA ILE A 84 -12.15 -8.83 11.53
C ILE A 84 -12.96 -7.69 12.18
N ALA A 85 -14.24 -7.92 12.51
CA ALA A 85 -15.05 -6.93 13.21
C ALA A 85 -14.53 -6.70 14.64
N ASP A 86 -14.08 -7.76 15.32
CA ASP A 86 -13.46 -7.63 16.64
C ASP A 86 -12.16 -6.84 16.59
N GLU A 87 -11.38 -7.03 15.54
CA GLU A 87 -10.15 -6.27 15.37
C GLU A 87 -10.43 -4.79 15.08
N PHE A 88 -11.33 -4.47 14.16
CA PHE A 88 -11.73 -3.08 13.91
C PHE A 88 -12.36 -2.41 15.13
N ASN A 89 -13.08 -3.18 15.94
CA ASN A 89 -13.65 -2.72 17.20
C ASN A 89 -12.61 -2.32 18.25
N LYS A 90 -11.35 -2.73 18.12
CA LYS A 90 -10.26 -2.26 18.98
C LYS A 90 -9.88 -0.79 18.73
N GLN A 91 -10.32 -0.21 17.61
CA GLN A 91 -10.10 1.18 17.21
C GLN A 91 -8.64 1.62 17.41
N ARG A 92 -7.68 0.77 17.02
CA ARG A 92 -6.24 0.98 17.26
C ARG A 92 -5.72 2.27 16.61
N LEU A 93 -6.30 2.68 15.49
CA LEU A 93 -5.97 3.91 14.78
C LEU A 93 -7.21 4.81 14.72
N THR A 94 -7.04 6.07 15.11
CA THR A 94 -8.09 7.10 15.01
C THR A 94 -7.61 8.25 14.14
N ASP A 95 -8.58 9.08 13.68
CA ASP A 95 -8.26 10.28 12.89
C ASP A 95 -7.37 11.27 13.64
N LYS A 96 -7.46 11.34 14.97
CA LYS A 96 -6.61 12.18 15.82
C LYS A 96 -5.12 11.82 15.75
N MET A 97 -4.79 10.60 15.34
CA MET A 97 -3.41 10.11 15.16
C MET A 97 -2.85 10.41 13.77
N LEU A 98 -3.68 10.95 12.88
CA LEU A 98 -3.33 11.24 11.48
C LEU A 98 -3.40 12.74 11.21
N SER A 99 -2.61 13.18 10.22
CA SER A 99 -2.74 14.56 9.74
C SER A 99 -3.98 14.70 8.85
N GLU A 100 -4.81 15.70 9.12
CA GLU A 100 -6.00 15.97 8.31
C GLU A 100 -5.70 16.16 6.81
N LYS A 101 -4.49 16.59 6.45
CA LYS A 101 -4.08 16.72 5.05
C LYS A 101 -4.00 15.38 4.32
N ASP A 102 -3.80 14.28 5.04
CA ASP A 102 -3.50 12.96 4.50
C ASP A 102 -4.76 12.10 4.27
N TYR A 103 -5.94 12.51 4.77
CA TYR A 103 -7.18 11.77 4.53
C TYR A 103 -8.37 12.70 4.24
N TYR A 104 -9.38 12.14 3.59
CA TYR A 104 -10.73 12.69 3.47
C TYR A 104 -11.72 11.62 3.87
N LYS A 105 -12.64 11.92 4.79
CA LYS A 105 -13.71 11.00 5.19
C LYS A 105 -15.05 11.72 5.33
N THR A 106 -16.13 10.99 5.14
CA THR A 106 -17.49 11.49 5.28
C THR A 106 -18.48 10.41 5.63
N VAL A 107 -19.52 10.79 6.35
CA VAL A 107 -20.75 10.00 6.56
C VAL A 107 -21.91 10.85 6.04
N ALA A 108 -22.64 10.35 5.04
CA ALA A 108 -23.70 11.11 4.39
C ALA A 108 -24.75 10.17 3.75
N PRO A 109 -25.95 10.69 3.37
CA PRO A 109 -26.91 9.92 2.59
C PRO A 109 -26.30 9.44 1.27
N GLN A 110 -26.63 8.21 0.86
CA GLN A 110 -26.09 7.58 -0.37
C GLN A 110 -26.76 8.13 -1.64
N THR A 111 -26.55 9.41 -1.94
CA THR A 111 -27.19 10.11 -3.05
C THR A 111 -26.21 10.56 -4.14
N VAL A 112 -26.72 10.78 -5.36
CA VAL A 112 -25.94 11.37 -6.46
C VAL A 112 -25.28 12.70 -6.05
N LYS A 113 -25.95 13.51 -5.20
CA LYS A 113 -25.39 14.76 -4.67
C LYS A 113 -24.16 14.48 -3.81
N THR A 114 -24.23 13.49 -2.92
CA THR A 114 -23.10 13.07 -2.07
C THR A 114 -21.93 12.57 -2.92
N LYS A 115 -22.19 11.72 -3.93
CA LYS A 115 -21.15 11.28 -4.88
C LYS A 115 -20.37 12.45 -5.46
N LYS A 116 -21.08 13.43 -6.05
CA LYS A 116 -20.47 14.62 -6.64
C LYS A 116 -19.67 15.44 -5.61
N THR A 117 -20.14 15.51 -4.36
CA THR A 117 -19.42 16.18 -3.28
C THR A 117 -18.11 15.48 -2.96
N ILE A 118 -18.15 14.15 -2.80
CA ILE A 118 -16.92 13.35 -2.55
C ILE A 118 -15.94 13.54 -3.71
N GLU A 119 -16.35 13.38 -4.96
CA GLU A 119 -15.51 13.56 -6.15
C GLU A 119 -14.84 14.95 -6.18
N LYS A 120 -15.60 16.00 -5.86
CA LYS A 120 -15.10 17.38 -5.78
C LYS A 120 -14.02 17.53 -4.69
N GLU A 121 -14.27 17.00 -3.50
CA GLU A 121 -13.32 17.11 -2.38
C GLU A 121 -12.05 16.28 -2.65
N LEU A 122 -12.15 15.09 -3.23
CA LEU A 122 -11.00 14.28 -3.63
C LEU A 122 -10.15 15.01 -4.69
N LYS A 123 -10.80 15.57 -5.70
CA LYS A 123 -10.10 16.36 -6.73
C LYS A 123 -9.40 17.58 -6.14
N LYS A 124 -10.07 18.29 -5.21
CA LYS A 124 -9.53 19.47 -4.54
C LYS A 124 -8.32 19.11 -3.67
N LYS A 125 -8.47 18.10 -2.81
CA LYS A 125 -7.50 17.74 -1.78
C LYS A 125 -6.33 16.93 -2.32
N PHE A 126 -6.62 15.90 -3.10
CA PHE A 126 -5.64 14.89 -3.53
C PHE A 126 -5.32 14.93 -5.02
N LYS A 127 -6.09 15.65 -5.85
CA LYS A 127 -6.04 15.59 -7.32
C LYS A 127 -6.34 14.17 -7.85
N GLU A 128 -7.17 13.43 -7.13
CA GLU A 128 -7.52 12.02 -7.42
C GLU A 128 -8.99 11.86 -7.78
N LYS A 129 -9.28 10.69 -8.40
CA LYS A 129 -10.63 10.14 -8.57
C LYS A 129 -10.79 8.91 -7.70
N SER A 130 -12.01 8.67 -7.23
CA SER A 130 -12.33 7.44 -6.51
C SER A 130 -12.44 6.26 -7.47
N GLN A 131 -11.99 5.10 -7.03
CA GLN A 131 -12.15 3.82 -7.72
C GLN A 131 -13.35 3.02 -7.19
N LEU A 132 -13.96 3.47 -6.09
CA LEU A 132 -15.04 2.78 -5.41
C LEU A 132 -16.43 3.37 -5.70
N LEU A 133 -16.54 4.68 -5.93
CA LEU A 133 -17.83 5.35 -6.05
C LEU A 133 -18.68 4.90 -7.25
N ASP A 134 -18.06 4.33 -8.28
CA ASP A 134 -18.79 3.80 -9.46
C ASP A 134 -19.25 2.34 -9.27
N ARG A 135 -18.92 1.71 -8.11
CA ARG A 135 -19.25 0.31 -7.83
C ARG A 135 -20.54 0.13 -7.04
N ILE A 136 -21.12 1.22 -6.58
CA ILE A 136 -22.36 1.22 -5.80
C ILE A 136 -23.44 2.03 -6.51
N SER A 137 -24.71 1.70 -6.26
CA SER A 137 -25.86 2.45 -6.75
C SER A 137 -26.05 3.74 -5.96
N TRP A 138 -26.53 4.80 -6.62
CA TRP A 138 -26.76 6.10 -6.00
C TRP A 138 -28.21 6.53 -6.13
N LEU A 139 -28.83 6.91 -5.04
CA LEU A 139 -30.20 7.39 -5.00
C LEU A 139 -30.29 8.82 -5.54
N LYS A 140 -31.40 9.14 -6.22
CA LYS A 140 -31.66 10.52 -6.68
C LYS A 140 -31.94 11.48 -5.52
N LYS A 141 -32.58 10.97 -4.46
CA LYS A 141 -32.94 11.73 -3.24
C LYS A 141 -32.60 10.90 -2.01
N ASP A 142 -32.39 11.57 -0.90
CA ASP A 142 -32.24 10.95 0.42
C ASP A 142 -33.54 10.25 0.80
N ASP A 143 -33.47 8.99 1.19
CA ASP A 143 -34.59 8.19 1.67
C ASP A 143 -34.59 8.00 3.20
N GLY A 144 -33.62 8.62 3.87
CA GLY A 144 -33.45 8.52 5.32
C GLY A 144 -32.87 7.19 5.80
N VAL A 145 -32.67 6.21 4.89
CA VAL A 145 -32.22 4.84 5.22
C VAL A 145 -30.80 4.59 4.76
N HIS A 146 -30.51 4.79 3.48
CA HIS A 146 -29.21 4.45 2.90
C HIS A 146 -28.17 5.54 3.17
N LYS A 147 -27.08 5.16 3.82
CA LYS A 147 -25.93 6.03 4.12
C LYS A 147 -24.66 5.47 3.51
N ILE A 148 -23.77 6.34 3.09
CA ILE A 148 -22.39 6.04 2.68
C ILE A 148 -21.42 6.50 3.76
N LEU A 149 -20.50 5.62 4.12
CA LEU A 149 -19.30 5.97 4.88
C LEU A 149 -18.11 5.82 3.91
N TYR A 150 -17.36 6.86 3.76
CA TYR A 150 -16.27 6.92 2.79
C TYR A 150 -15.01 7.48 3.41
N CYS A 151 -13.87 6.88 3.11
CA CYS A 151 -12.56 7.42 3.41
C CYS A 151 -11.60 7.19 2.25
N MET A 152 -10.81 8.20 1.92
CA MET A 152 -9.58 8.06 1.15
C MET A 152 -8.43 8.58 2.00
N PHE A 153 -7.42 7.76 2.17
CA PHE A 153 -6.14 8.13 2.76
C PHE A 153 -5.07 8.19 1.67
N LYS A 154 -4.28 9.25 1.66
CA LYS A 154 -3.20 9.43 0.71
C LYS A 154 -2.03 10.12 1.36
N LYS A 155 -0.88 9.46 1.41
CA LYS A 155 0.33 9.98 2.01
C LYS A 155 1.58 9.58 1.25
N ASN A 156 2.55 10.47 1.24
CA ASN A 156 3.85 10.29 0.60
C ASN A 156 4.95 10.46 1.61
N VAL A 157 5.84 9.51 1.63
CA VAL A 157 6.92 9.42 2.60
C VAL A 157 8.25 9.30 1.84
N TYR A 158 9.11 10.32 1.93
CA TYR A 158 10.36 10.39 1.16
C TYR A 158 11.58 10.18 2.01
N PHE A 159 12.58 9.51 1.43
CA PHE A 159 13.90 9.45 2.04
C PHE A 159 14.62 10.79 1.92
N PRO A 160 15.38 11.22 2.96
CA PRO A 160 16.22 12.42 2.91
C PRO A 160 17.24 12.37 1.76
N LYS A 161 17.81 11.19 1.54
CA LYS A 161 18.68 10.87 0.40
C LYS A 161 18.14 9.67 -0.33
N VAL A 162 18.13 9.73 -1.66
CA VAL A 162 17.75 8.61 -2.51
C VAL A 162 18.76 7.48 -2.30
N PHE A 163 18.25 6.28 -1.99
CA PHE A 163 19.08 5.08 -1.89
C PHE A 163 19.61 4.65 -3.26
N ASP A 164 20.73 3.93 -3.25
CA ASP A 164 21.29 3.38 -4.47
C ASP A 164 20.35 2.27 -5.02
N LYS A 165 20.12 2.27 -6.34
CA LYS A 165 19.55 1.10 -7.00
C LYS A 165 20.62 0.02 -7.04
N LEU A 166 20.24 -1.18 -6.64
CA LEU A 166 21.14 -2.33 -6.57
C LEU A 166 20.81 -3.34 -7.67
N PRO A 167 21.74 -4.24 -8.04
CA PRO A 167 21.42 -5.33 -8.94
C PRO A 167 20.20 -6.12 -8.45
N PRO A 168 19.33 -6.58 -9.36
CA PRO A 168 18.23 -7.44 -9.01
C PRO A 168 18.68 -8.69 -8.26
N ALA A 169 17.91 -9.13 -7.27
CA ALA A 169 18.21 -10.30 -6.46
C ALA A 169 16.98 -11.22 -6.31
N PRO A 170 17.18 -12.53 -6.08
CA PRO A 170 16.08 -13.44 -5.82
C PRO A 170 15.46 -13.15 -4.44
N PHE A 171 14.16 -13.36 -4.32
CA PHE A 171 13.47 -13.41 -3.04
C PHE A 171 13.51 -14.84 -2.50
N ILE A 172 14.09 -15.01 -1.33
CA ILE A 172 14.39 -16.33 -0.75
C ILE A 172 13.19 -16.79 0.07
N THR A 173 12.53 -17.85 -0.40
CA THR A 173 11.47 -18.58 0.31
C THR A 173 11.81 -20.07 0.32
N GLN A 174 11.01 -20.90 1.00
CA GLN A 174 11.16 -22.37 0.93
C GLN A 174 11.06 -22.89 -0.52
N ASN A 175 10.30 -22.23 -1.38
CA ASN A 175 10.18 -22.51 -2.82
C ASN A 175 10.99 -21.45 -3.60
N THR A 176 12.30 -21.66 -3.70
CA THR A 176 13.21 -20.71 -4.36
C THR A 176 12.85 -20.55 -5.85
N SER A 177 12.22 -19.44 -6.20
CA SER A 177 11.99 -19.03 -7.57
C SER A 177 13.30 -18.51 -8.19
N LYS A 178 13.55 -18.81 -9.46
CA LYS A 178 14.65 -18.22 -10.25
C LYS A 178 14.33 -16.77 -10.68
N THR A 179 13.25 -16.18 -10.19
CA THR A 179 12.85 -14.82 -10.53
C THR A 179 13.65 -13.82 -9.71
N TYR A 180 14.19 -12.81 -10.37
CA TYR A 180 14.91 -11.70 -9.76
C TYR A 180 13.97 -10.50 -9.62
N TYR A 181 14.14 -9.75 -8.55
CA TYR A 181 13.33 -8.58 -8.23
C TYR A 181 14.23 -7.36 -8.12
N GLU A 182 13.71 -6.19 -8.51
CA GLU A 182 14.42 -4.91 -8.35
C GLU A 182 14.71 -4.66 -6.88
N MET A 183 15.93 -4.15 -6.59
CA MET A 183 16.41 -3.90 -5.24
C MET A 183 16.98 -2.49 -5.10
N PHE A 184 16.89 -1.94 -3.91
CA PHE A 184 17.61 -0.73 -3.52
C PHE A 184 18.26 -0.92 -2.15
N GLY A 185 19.16 -0.01 -1.79
CA GLY A 185 19.78 -0.05 -0.47
C GLY A 185 21.16 0.59 -0.43
N VAL A 186 22.03 0.01 0.41
CA VAL A 186 23.39 0.50 0.68
C VAL A 186 24.34 -0.68 0.78
N ILE A 187 25.27 -0.83 -0.16
CA ILE A 187 26.36 -1.83 -0.10
C ILE A 187 27.74 -1.17 -0.07
N LYS A 188 27.83 0.11 -0.42
CA LYS A 188 29.02 0.96 -0.37
C LYS A 188 28.65 2.33 0.18
N ASN A 189 29.63 3.10 0.65
CA ASN A 189 29.43 4.47 1.13
C ASN A 189 28.40 4.59 2.28
N GLN A 190 28.44 3.66 3.25
CA GLN A 190 27.50 3.58 4.36
C GLN A 190 27.38 4.89 5.15
N SER A 191 28.51 5.61 5.32
CA SER A 191 28.54 6.90 6.01
C SER A 191 27.58 7.95 5.40
N LYS A 192 27.31 7.86 4.09
CA LYS A 192 26.33 8.72 3.41
C LYS A 192 24.91 8.53 3.96
N PHE A 193 24.59 7.34 4.47
CA PHE A 193 23.26 6.92 4.88
C PHE A 193 23.12 6.66 6.40
N SER A 194 24.21 6.85 7.18
CA SER A 194 24.22 6.54 8.63
C SER A 194 23.17 7.30 9.45
N HIS A 195 22.73 8.49 8.99
CA HIS A 195 21.67 9.25 9.62
C HIS A 195 20.26 8.93 9.09
N GLN A 196 20.15 8.05 8.10
CA GLN A 196 18.90 7.69 7.45
C GLN A 196 18.50 6.24 7.72
N VAL A 197 19.48 5.36 7.92
CA VAL A 197 19.29 3.95 8.30
C VAL A 197 19.67 3.80 9.77
N VAL A 198 18.69 3.47 10.59
CA VAL A 198 18.86 3.29 12.04
C VAL A 198 18.54 1.84 12.40
N PRO A 199 19.54 1.01 12.68
CA PRO A 199 19.27 -0.35 13.17
C PRO A 199 18.47 -0.30 14.47
N VAL A 200 17.46 -1.17 14.57
CA VAL A 200 16.68 -1.37 15.81
C VAL A 200 17.36 -2.45 16.65
N TYR A 201 17.65 -3.58 16.01
CA TYR A 201 18.44 -4.67 16.59
C TYR A 201 19.02 -5.57 15.50
N TYR A 202 19.98 -6.42 15.86
CA TYR A 202 20.58 -7.41 14.97
C TYR A 202 21.03 -8.65 15.79
N ASN A 203 20.27 -9.74 15.67
CA ASN A 203 20.55 -11.02 16.33
C ASN A 203 21.10 -12.08 15.34
N GLY A 204 21.56 -11.64 14.17
CA GLY A 204 22.11 -12.50 13.12
C GLY A 204 21.41 -12.24 11.76
N ASN A 205 21.69 -13.10 10.78
CA ASN A 205 21.26 -12.88 9.39
C ASN A 205 19.76 -13.07 9.13
N ASP A 206 19.01 -13.62 10.09
CA ASP A 206 17.58 -13.94 9.92
C ASP A 206 16.67 -13.26 10.94
N ASP A 207 17.26 -12.54 11.93
CA ASP A 207 16.52 -11.84 12.98
C ASP A 207 17.08 -10.45 13.22
N TYR A 208 16.51 -9.46 12.56
CA TYR A 208 16.91 -8.06 12.67
C TYR A 208 15.78 -7.11 12.26
N ALA A 209 15.90 -5.86 12.70
CA ALA A 209 15.03 -4.77 12.25
C ALA A 209 15.83 -3.47 12.04
N VAL A 210 15.34 -2.66 11.09
CA VAL A 210 15.87 -1.32 10.82
C VAL A 210 14.76 -0.30 10.69
N LYS A 211 15.06 0.94 11.06
CA LYS A 211 14.24 2.11 10.74
C LYS A 211 14.88 2.85 9.57
N LEU A 212 14.08 3.19 8.58
CA LEU A 212 14.44 4.10 7.50
C LEU A 212 13.77 5.44 7.79
N LEU A 213 14.57 6.43 8.14
CA LEU A 213 14.10 7.77 8.46
C LEU A 213 13.70 8.50 7.18
N THR A 214 12.68 9.34 7.26
CA THR A 214 12.12 10.08 6.15
C THR A 214 12.30 11.60 6.32
N LYS A 215 11.98 12.37 5.28
CA LYS A 215 11.99 13.85 5.34
C LYS A 215 10.86 14.41 6.21
N SER A 216 9.75 13.67 6.33
CA SER A 216 8.63 14.00 7.19
C SER A 216 8.82 13.42 8.59
N ASP A 217 7.89 13.70 9.50
CA ASP A 217 7.85 13.09 10.81
C ASP A 217 7.30 11.64 10.78
N ASP A 218 7.67 10.89 9.74
CA ASP A 218 7.33 9.49 9.56
C ASP A 218 8.60 8.64 9.55
N GLU A 219 8.45 7.37 9.86
CA GLU A 219 9.51 6.37 9.72
C GLU A 219 8.96 5.07 9.12
N ILE A 220 9.78 4.43 8.30
CA ILE A 220 9.51 3.10 7.75
C ILE A 220 10.33 2.12 8.57
N ILE A 221 9.69 1.09 9.12
CA ILE A 221 10.36 0.06 9.90
C ILE A 221 10.25 -1.25 9.14
N LEU A 222 11.39 -1.90 8.94
CA LEU A 222 11.49 -3.22 8.30
C LEU A 222 11.96 -4.22 9.34
N LEU A 223 11.27 -5.35 9.43
CA LEU A 223 11.54 -6.45 10.36
C LEU A 223 11.52 -7.77 9.60
N THR A 224 12.60 -8.55 9.66
CA THR A 224 12.57 -9.94 9.18
C THR A 224 11.72 -10.80 10.11
N THR A 225 10.87 -11.65 9.55
CA THR A 225 10.03 -12.56 10.35
C THR A 225 9.46 -13.69 9.49
N THR A 226 9.33 -14.85 10.11
CA THR A 226 8.57 -16.00 9.60
C THR A 226 7.28 -16.21 10.39
N SER A 227 6.93 -15.29 11.30
CA SER A 227 5.72 -15.37 12.12
C SER A 227 4.45 -15.33 11.28
N GLU A 228 3.51 -16.22 11.58
CA GLU A 228 2.16 -16.25 10.99
C GLU A 228 1.16 -15.37 11.75
N GLU A 229 1.58 -14.74 12.85
CA GLU A 229 0.73 -13.84 13.64
C GLU A 229 0.26 -12.63 12.82
N PRO A 230 -0.92 -12.06 13.14
CA PRO A 230 -1.40 -10.82 12.53
C PRO A 230 -0.36 -9.68 12.61
N VAL A 231 -0.29 -8.83 11.59
CA VAL A 231 0.76 -7.78 11.50
C VAL A 231 0.78 -6.85 12.71
N LEU A 232 -0.36 -6.55 13.33
CA LEU A 232 -0.42 -5.68 14.50
C LEU A 232 0.03 -6.37 15.80
N GLU A 233 -0.08 -7.69 15.90
CA GLU A 233 0.49 -8.45 17.02
C GLU A 233 2.02 -8.49 16.92
N ILE A 234 2.56 -8.66 15.70
CA ILE A 234 4.00 -8.53 15.45
C ILE A 234 4.48 -7.11 15.81
N TRP A 235 3.68 -6.08 15.47
CA TRP A 235 3.97 -4.70 15.86
C TRP A 235 4.04 -4.52 17.38
N ASP A 236 3.05 -5.01 18.10
CA ASP A 236 2.97 -4.85 19.57
C ASP A 236 4.20 -5.45 20.25
N LYS A 237 4.65 -6.63 19.82
CA LYS A 237 5.89 -7.27 20.30
C LYS A 237 7.13 -6.45 19.96
N LEU A 238 7.27 -6.01 18.70
CA LEU A 238 8.40 -5.19 18.28
C LEU A 238 8.45 -3.87 19.06
N TYR A 239 7.30 -3.24 19.27
CA TYR A 239 7.20 -1.96 19.97
C TYR A 239 7.59 -2.10 21.45
N SER A 240 7.01 -3.07 22.16
CA SER A 240 7.29 -3.31 23.58
C SER A 240 8.72 -3.77 23.85
N ASP A 241 9.24 -4.66 23.01
CA ASP A 241 10.48 -5.36 23.31
C ASP A 241 11.73 -4.63 22.81
N LYS A 242 11.62 -3.91 21.71
CA LYS A 242 12.77 -3.32 21.02
C LYS A 242 12.68 -1.82 20.79
N LEU A 243 11.58 -1.30 20.25
CA LEU A 243 11.49 0.12 19.91
C LEU A 243 11.45 1.04 21.13
N SER A 244 10.92 0.56 22.25
CA SER A 244 10.88 1.31 23.51
C SER A 244 12.22 1.36 24.26
N LYS A 245 13.15 0.46 23.96
CA LYS A 245 14.41 0.25 24.74
C LYS A 245 15.61 1.03 24.21
N ASN A 246 15.52 1.78 23.09
CA ASN A 246 16.58 2.62 22.53
C ASN A 246 17.98 1.96 22.52
N GLU A 247 18.10 0.76 21.96
CA GLU A 247 19.41 0.16 21.71
C GLU A 247 20.17 0.99 20.67
N HIS A 248 21.38 1.46 21.01
CA HIS A 248 22.19 2.34 20.16
C HIS A 248 23.06 1.54 19.18
N LEU A 249 22.44 0.86 18.22
CA LEU A 249 23.18 0.32 17.09
C LEU A 249 23.36 1.40 16.01
N THR A 250 24.52 1.43 15.38
CA THR A 250 24.82 2.35 14.28
C THR A 250 24.94 1.62 12.96
N PHE A 251 24.43 2.23 11.90
CA PHE A 251 24.66 1.77 10.53
C PHE A 251 26.02 2.30 10.05
N ASP A 252 27.03 1.43 10.07
CA ASP A 252 28.44 1.75 9.84
C ASP A 252 28.99 1.10 8.56
N LYS A 253 30.31 1.22 8.34
CA LYS A 253 31.02 0.64 7.19
C LYS A 253 30.88 -0.88 7.03
N ASN A 254 30.57 -1.59 8.11
CA ASN A 254 30.39 -3.04 8.13
C ASN A 254 28.92 -3.46 7.92
N SER A 255 28.02 -2.48 7.78
CA SER A 255 26.58 -2.71 7.60
C SER A 255 26.21 -2.62 6.13
N LYS A 256 25.29 -3.49 5.67
CA LYS A 256 24.73 -3.45 4.32
C LYS A 256 23.22 -3.52 4.41
N LEU A 257 22.53 -2.82 3.51
CA LEU A 257 21.07 -2.80 3.39
C LEU A 257 20.66 -3.22 1.98
N LEU A 258 19.72 -4.15 1.88
CA LEU A 258 19.08 -4.58 0.64
C LEU A 258 17.57 -4.66 0.86
N VAL A 259 16.80 -3.91 0.09
CA VAL A 259 15.34 -3.84 0.20
C VAL A 259 14.74 -4.02 -1.21
N PRO A 260 13.73 -4.89 -1.39
CA PRO A 260 13.06 -5.02 -2.69
C PRO A 260 12.17 -3.82 -2.99
N PHE A 261 12.03 -3.50 -4.27
CA PHE A 261 10.98 -2.61 -4.74
C PHE A 261 9.63 -3.30 -4.56
N ILE A 262 8.67 -2.59 -3.98
CA ILE A 262 7.29 -3.05 -3.80
C ILE A 262 6.39 -2.20 -4.69
N ASN A 263 5.48 -2.82 -5.42
CA ASN A 263 4.46 -2.12 -6.18
C ASN A 263 3.25 -3.03 -6.39
N PHE A 264 2.13 -2.71 -5.75
CA PHE A 264 0.91 -3.48 -5.93
C PHE A 264 -0.33 -2.61 -5.80
N LYS A 265 -1.39 -3.17 -6.36
CA LYS A 265 -2.76 -2.74 -6.15
C LYS A 265 -3.59 -3.93 -5.71
N LYS A 266 -4.31 -3.78 -4.61
CA LYS A 266 -5.18 -4.81 -4.06
C LYS A 266 -6.57 -4.24 -3.81
N GLU A 267 -7.58 -5.00 -4.19
CA GLU A 267 -8.97 -4.78 -3.82
C GLU A 267 -9.38 -5.79 -2.75
N ILE A 268 -10.15 -5.32 -1.81
CA ILE A 268 -10.60 -6.06 -0.64
C ILE A 268 -12.12 -5.93 -0.53
N ASN A 269 -12.80 -7.09 -0.50
CA ASN A 269 -14.23 -7.20 -0.21
C ASN A 269 -14.39 -7.84 1.16
N TYR A 270 -14.94 -7.11 2.11
CA TYR A 270 -15.22 -7.60 3.46
C TYR A 270 -16.59 -8.31 3.51
N ASN A 271 -16.71 -9.37 2.72
CA ASN A 271 -17.99 -10.12 2.58
C ASN A 271 -18.49 -10.68 3.91
N GLU A 272 -17.60 -10.97 4.85
CA GLU A 272 -17.97 -11.47 6.17
C GLU A 272 -18.68 -10.42 7.05
N LEU A 273 -18.58 -9.13 6.70
CA LEU A 273 -19.27 -8.02 7.37
C LEU A 273 -20.62 -7.68 6.73
N THR A 274 -20.89 -8.14 5.50
CA THR A 274 -22.07 -7.70 4.72
C THR A 274 -23.27 -8.63 4.88
N GLY A 275 -24.48 -8.07 4.72
CA GLY A 275 -25.75 -8.81 4.71
C GLY A 275 -26.14 -9.41 6.06
N LYS A 276 -25.40 -9.14 7.13
CA LYS A 276 -25.67 -9.70 8.46
C LYS A 276 -26.31 -8.66 9.38
N PRO A 277 -27.34 -9.05 10.15
CA PRO A 277 -27.98 -8.14 11.12
C PRO A 277 -27.07 -7.90 12.32
N LEU A 278 -27.11 -6.66 12.85
CA LEU A 278 -26.41 -6.29 14.06
C LEU A 278 -27.29 -6.60 15.29
N ALA A 279 -26.67 -7.06 16.37
CA ALA A 279 -27.34 -7.39 17.61
C ALA A 279 -27.92 -6.15 18.31
N ASN A 280 -27.37 -5.00 18.05
CA ASN A 280 -27.63 -3.76 18.78
C ASN A 280 -28.02 -2.57 17.90
N SER A 281 -28.38 -2.82 16.63
CA SER A 281 -28.85 -1.79 15.70
C SER A 281 -29.69 -2.45 14.59
N ASN A 282 -30.67 -1.73 14.07
CA ASN A 282 -31.44 -2.15 12.88
C ASN A 282 -30.66 -1.93 11.57
N THR A 283 -29.37 -1.67 11.66
CA THR A 283 -28.51 -1.41 10.50
C THR A 283 -27.93 -2.70 9.96
N VAL A 284 -27.83 -2.80 8.64
CA VAL A 284 -27.10 -3.86 7.90
C VAL A 284 -26.03 -3.18 7.06
N ILE A 285 -24.88 -3.80 6.98
CA ILE A 285 -23.80 -3.35 6.08
C ILE A 285 -24.06 -3.98 4.71
N ASP A 286 -24.42 -3.17 3.71
CA ASP A 286 -24.70 -3.65 2.36
C ASP A 286 -23.42 -3.86 1.55
N THR A 287 -22.44 -2.99 1.74
CA THR A 287 -21.19 -2.99 0.99
C THR A 287 -20.03 -2.60 1.88
N ALA A 288 -18.95 -3.38 1.84
CA ALA A 288 -17.73 -3.13 2.59
C ALA A 288 -16.51 -3.39 1.68
N LEU A 289 -15.95 -2.33 1.10
CA LEU A 289 -14.91 -2.38 0.07
C LEU A 289 -13.71 -1.52 0.44
N GLU A 290 -12.52 -1.98 0.08
CA GLU A 290 -11.28 -1.20 0.16
C GLU A 290 -10.42 -1.42 -1.08
N VAL A 291 -9.70 -0.38 -1.51
CA VAL A 291 -8.64 -0.48 -2.51
C VAL A 291 -7.36 0.07 -1.91
N ILE A 292 -6.31 -0.74 -1.95
CA ILE A 292 -4.97 -0.40 -1.49
C ILE A 292 -4.07 -0.27 -2.71
N GLU A 293 -3.41 0.87 -2.85
CA GLU A 293 -2.30 1.07 -3.80
C GLU A 293 -1.07 1.47 -2.99
N PHE A 294 -0.03 0.68 -3.10
CA PHE A 294 1.21 0.91 -2.36
C PHE A 294 2.43 0.68 -3.24
N SER A 295 3.40 1.57 -3.12
CA SER A 295 4.74 1.38 -3.68
C SER A 295 5.82 1.81 -2.70
N LEU A 296 6.93 1.09 -2.71
CA LEU A 296 8.17 1.42 -2.04
C LEU A 296 9.31 1.29 -3.04
N ASP A 297 10.08 2.35 -3.21
CA ASP A 297 11.25 2.38 -4.09
C ASP A 297 12.44 3.07 -3.41
N ASN A 298 13.53 3.24 -4.13
CA ASN A 298 14.74 3.88 -3.61
C ASN A 298 14.57 5.37 -3.25
N THR A 299 13.46 6.00 -3.61
CA THR A 299 13.16 7.41 -3.29
C THR A 299 12.30 7.56 -2.03
N GLY A 300 11.61 6.50 -1.66
CA GLY A 300 10.69 6.48 -0.52
C GLY A 300 9.50 5.58 -0.76
N ALA A 301 8.58 5.60 0.18
CA ALA A 301 7.26 5.04 -0.03
C ALA A 301 6.38 6.12 -0.70
N LYS A 302 5.85 5.83 -1.85
CA LYS A 302 4.91 6.74 -2.53
C LYS A 302 3.50 6.34 -2.16
N ILE A 303 3.08 7.35 -1.87
CA ILE A 303 1.90 8.13 -2.09
C ILE A 303 2.24 9.56 -2.68
N LYS A 304 3.16 9.74 -3.65
CA LYS A 304 3.62 10.90 -4.50
C LYS A 304 4.19 12.21 -3.86
N ASN A 305 5.42 12.61 -4.16
CA ASN A 305 6.09 13.88 -4.59
C ASN A 305 7.50 14.18 -4.00
N GLU A 306 8.35 14.94 -4.69
CA GLU A 306 9.81 14.97 -4.69
C GLU A 306 10.49 16.26 -4.12
N ALA A 307 11.73 16.18 -3.52
CA ALA A 307 12.80 17.20 -3.43
C ALA A 307 14.06 16.74 -2.65
N MET A 308 15.27 17.40 -2.83
CA MET A 308 16.59 16.91 -2.40
C MET A 308 17.49 17.94 -1.69
N MET A 309 18.43 17.47 -0.78
CA MET A 309 19.64 18.19 -0.31
C MET A 309 20.67 17.28 0.44
N GLY A 310 21.98 17.58 0.43
CA GLY A 310 23.03 16.75 1.03
C GLY A 310 24.11 17.50 1.84
N VAL A 311 24.76 16.82 2.86
CA VAL A 311 25.94 17.26 3.63
C VAL A 311 26.75 16.07 4.18
N ARG A 312 28.08 16.24 4.49
CA ARG A 312 29.06 15.18 4.79
C ARG A 312 29.90 15.45 6.05
N THR A 313 30.20 14.40 6.87
CA THR A 313 31.29 14.37 7.86
C THR A 313 31.81 12.94 8.14
N THR A 314 33.10 12.78 8.57
CA THR A 314 33.81 11.49 8.70
C THR A 314 34.49 11.31 10.06
N ALA A 315 34.49 10.07 10.61
CA ALA A 315 35.37 9.62 11.71
C ALA A 315 35.53 8.08 11.72
N LEU A 316 36.72 7.59 12.15
CA LEU A 316 37.17 6.19 12.15
C LEU A 316 36.86 5.48 13.47
N ARG A 317 36.43 4.19 13.42
CA ARG A 317 36.23 3.30 14.60
C ARG A 317 36.65 1.84 14.33
N PRO A 318 36.84 1.01 15.37
CA PRO A 318 37.38 -0.36 15.27
C PRO A 318 36.48 -1.35 14.54
N HIS A 319 37.05 -2.48 14.15
CA HIS A 319 36.44 -3.51 13.32
C HIS A 319 35.34 -4.26 14.07
N GLU A 320 34.08 -3.94 13.79
CA GLU A 320 32.91 -4.70 14.24
C GLU A 320 32.51 -5.75 13.17
N PRO A 321 31.83 -6.85 13.55
CA PRO A 321 31.38 -7.87 12.61
C PRO A 321 30.44 -7.29 11.55
N GLN A 322 30.48 -7.84 10.34
CA GLN A 322 29.61 -7.39 9.23
C GLN A 322 28.15 -7.70 9.56
N ARG A 323 27.26 -6.74 9.31
CA ARG A 323 25.82 -6.85 9.51
C ARG A 323 25.08 -6.69 8.16
N TYR A 324 24.27 -7.69 7.82
CA TYR A 324 23.52 -7.75 6.56
C TYR A 324 22.02 -7.61 6.82
N TYR A 325 21.48 -6.43 6.61
CA TYR A 325 20.05 -6.14 6.67
C TYR A 325 19.41 -6.39 5.30
N TYR A 326 19.25 -7.67 4.92
CA TYR A 326 18.83 -8.10 3.60
C TYR A 326 17.37 -8.58 3.63
N PHE A 327 16.45 -7.73 3.15
CA PHE A 327 15.00 -7.99 3.11
C PHE A 327 14.57 -8.72 1.82
N ASN A 328 15.44 -9.52 1.22
CA ASN A 328 15.11 -10.43 0.13
C ASN A 328 14.62 -11.82 0.62
N LYS A 329 13.98 -11.86 1.75
CA LYS A 329 13.35 -12.99 2.45
C LYS A 329 12.08 -12.49 3.16
N PRO A 330 11.22 -13.34 3.77
CA PRO A 330 9.99 -12.86 4.44
C PRO A 330 10.28 -11.76 5.47
N PHE A 331 9.49 -10.69 5.40
CA PHE A 331 9.63 -9.53 6.29
C PHE A 331 8.28 -8.80 6.47
N VAL A 332 8.21 -7.95 7.47
CA VAL A 332 7.11 -7.01 7.66
C VAL A 332 7.61 -5.59 7.52
N LEU A 333 6.80 -4.76 6.88
CA LEU A 333 6.98 -3.33 6.75
C LEU A 333 5.90 -2.62 7.55
N PHE A 334 6.32 -1.67 8.39
CA PHE A 334 5.45 -0.74 9.10
C PHE A 334 5.76 0.70 8.71
N ILE A 335 4.73 1.53 8.61
CA ILE A 335 4.91 2.99 8.48
C ILE A 335 4.11 3.65 9.60
N ARG A 336 4.79 4.50 10.38
CA ARG A 336 4.18 5.25 11.49
C ARG A 336 4.64 6.69 11.52
N SER A 337 3.90 7.53 12.21
CA SER A 337 4.45 8.81 12.66
C SER A 337 5.52 8.57 13.72
N LYS A 338 6.61 9.34 13.69
CA LYS A 338 7.79 9.16 14.54
C LYS A 338 7.47 9.08 16.03
N ASN A 339 6.47 9.86 16.47
CA ASN A 339 5.98 9.88 17.85
C ASN A 339 4.72 9.02 18.06
N GLY A 340 4.25 8.29 17.02
CA GLY A 340 3.08 7.44 17.10
C GLY A 340 3.39 6.10 17.74
N SER A 341 2.52 5.61 18.60
CA SER A 341 2.62 4.27 19.19
C SER A 341 2.09 3.16 18.27
N VAL A 342 1.32 3.50 17.24
CA VAL A 342 0.69 2.56 16.31
C VAL A 342 1.08 2.92 14.86
N PRO A 343 1.38 1.94 13.99
CA PRO A 343 1.58 2.19 12.57
C PRO A 343 0.24 2.56 11.92
N TYR A 344 0.26 3.46 10.95
CA TYR A 344 -0.90 3.72 10.11
C TYR A 344 -0.92 2.83 8.86
N PHE A 345 0.18 2.17 8.54
CA PHE A 345 0.26 1.18 7.47
C PHE A 345 1.17 0.03 7.89
N ALA A 346 0.73 -1.21 7.61
CA ALA A 346 1.56 -2.40 7.76
C ALA A 346 1.33 -3.36 6.59
N LEU A 347 2.41 -4.04 6.19
CA LEU A 347 2.42 -5.05 5.12
C LEU A 347 3.36 -6.18 5.50
N LYS A 348 2.85 -7.42 5.53
CA LYS A 348 3.65 -8.63 5.64
C LYS A 348 3.93 -9.19 4.24
N VAL A 349 5.19 -9.29 3.89
CA VAL A 349 5.69 -9.84 2.63
C VAL A 349 6.21 -11.26 2.88
N LYS A 350 5.33 -12.26 2.72
CA LYS A 350 5.67 -13.68 2.87
C LYS A 350 6.20 -14.29 1.56
N ASP A 351 5.72 -13.79 0.44
CA ASP A 351 6.03 -14.24 -0.90
C ASP A 351 6.25 -13.05 -1.84
N PRO A 352 6.85 -13.25 -3.00
CA PRO A 352 7.26 -12.16 -3.88
C PRO A 352 6.14 -11.53 -4.73
N LYS A 353 4.88 -11.86 -4.52
CA LYS A 353 3.74 -11.35 -5.33
C LYS A 353 3.54 -9.84 -5.28
N TYR A 354 4.10 -9.18 -4.27
CA TYR A 354 4.05 -7.71 -4.10
C TYR A 354 5.28 -7.01 -4.68
N LEU A 355 6.30 -7.77 -5.12
CA LEU A 355 7.59 -7.26 -5.51
C LEU A 355 7.64 -6.94 -7.00
N GLN A 356 8.38 -5.91 -7.35
CA GLN A 356 8.61 -5.52 -8.73
C GLN A 356 9.68 -6.43 -9.35
N LYS A 357 9.35 -7.09 -10.47
CA LYS A 357 10.29 -7.92 -11.21
C LYS A 357 11.38 -7.06 -11.83
N GLY A 358 12.62 -7.53 -11.78
CA GLY A 358 13.79 -6.92 -12.38
C GLY A 358 13.96 -7.28 -13.85
#